data_e639fc99f8b1b373cb2a2e91afd1186f
#
_entry.id   e639fc99f8b1b373cb2a2e91afd1186f
#
_cell.length_a   1.000
_cell.length_b   1.000
_cell.length_c   1.000
_cell.angle_alpha   90.00
_cell.angle_beta   90.00
_cell.angle_gamma   90.00
#
_symmetry.space_group_name_H-M   'P 1'
#
loop_
_entity.id
_entity.type
_entity.pdbx_description
1 polymer ?
#
loop_
_entity_poly.entity_id
_entity_poly.type
_entity_poly.pdbx_seq_one_letter_code
_entity_poly.pdbx_strand_id
1 'polypeptide(L)'
;MGKPYTKEGPSAEDKALDLFADMMIERTQSLSGKDGWKKPWFTEGTLQWPKNLNGREYNGMNAMMLLLHCEKEGYKIPRFCTFDRIQQFNKTGKKDEEQKPRVSVLKGEHSFPVMLTTFTVVNKETKEHIKWEDYKLLSQEEREKYNVYPKLQTYHVFNVSQTNLKEVRPEFWEKLEQEYSM
;
A
#
# COMPACT_ATOMS: atom_id res chain seq x y z
N MET A 1 -36.38 -21.94 1.50
CA MET A 1 -36.49 -20.47 1.38
C MET A 1 -35.18 -19.85 1.90
N GLY A 2 -34.30 -19.46 1.00
CA GLY A 2 -33.07 -18.74 1.36
C GLY A 2 -33.41 -17.33 1.82
N LYS A 3 -32.90 -16.92 2.99
CA LYS A 3 -32.98 -15.53 3.45
C LYS A 3 -32.26 -14.64 2.43
N PRO A 4 -32.84 -13.48 2.06
CA PRO A 4 -32.14 -12.54 1.18
C PRO A 4 -30.86 -12.06 1.89
N TYR A 5 -29.73 -12.15 1.19
CA TYR A 5 -28.44 -11.64 1.63
C TYR A 5 -28.55 -10.11 1.66
N THR A 6 -28.80 -9.56 2.81
CA THR A 6 -28.72 -8.11 3.03
C THR A 6 -27.24 -7.77 3.11
N LYS A 7 -26.72 -7.05 2.10
CA LYS A 7 -25.39 -6.45 2.11
C LYS A 7 -25.31 -5.49 3.30
N GLU A 8 -24.70 -5.93 4.38
CA GLU A 8 -24.46 -5.09 5.56
C GLU A 8 -23.33 -4.08 5.26
N GLY A 9 -23.72 -2.90 4.80
CA GLY A 9 -22.84 -1.75 4.68
C GLY A 9 -21.87 -1.77 3.49
N PRO A 10 -21.10 -0.69 3.28
CA PRO A 10 -20.13 -0.57 2.19
C PRO A 10 -18.92 -1.48 2.42
N SER A 11 -18.43 -2.11 1.35
CA SER A 11 -17.22 -2.94 1.37
C SER A 11 -15.96 -2.12 1.73
N ALA A 12 -14.85 -2.79 2.03
CA ALA A 12 -13.56 -2.12 2.26
C ALA A 12 -13.09 -1.35 1.02
N GLU A 13 -13.38 -1.90 -0.17
CA GLU A 13 -13.09 -1.29 -1.46
C GLU A 13 -13.92 -0.03 -1.69
N ASP A 14 -15.23 -0.07 -1.38
CA ASP A 14 -16.11 1.10 -1.47
C ASP A 14 -15.62 2.22 -0.55
N LYS A 15 -15.27 1.90 0.68
CA LYS A 15 -14.73 2.88 1.65
C LYS A 15 -13.40 3.49 1.19
N ALA A 16 -12.51 2.69 0.59
CA ALA A 16 -11.25 3.17 0.06
C ALA A 16 -11.47 4.09 -1.15
N LEU A 17 -12.39 3.74 -2.05
CA LEU A 17 -12.76 4.58 -3.20
C LEU A 17 -13.37 5.91 -2.76
N ASP A 18 -14.27 5.89 -1.77
CA ASP A 18 -14.86 7.11 -1.21
C ASP A 18 -13.80 8.01 -0.58
N LEU A 19 -12.88 7.44 0.19
CA LEU A 19 -11.76 8.18 0.75
C LEU A 19 -10.90 8.83 -0.33
N PHE A 20 -10.59 8.09 -1.40
CA PHE A 20 -9.79 8.60 -2.51
C PHE A 20 -10.53 9.73 -3.26
N ALA A 21 -11.83 9.57 -3.47
CA ALA A 21 -12.66 10.62 -4.06
C ALA A 21 -12.66 11.89 -3.20
N ASP A 22 -12.86 11.76 -1.90
CA ASP A 22 -12.83 12.89 -0.95
C ASP A 22 -11.48 13.60 -0.94
N MET A 23 -10.38 12.86 -0.93
CA MET A 23 -9.02 13.44 -1.00
C MET A 23 -8.79 14.20 -2.30
N MET A 24 -9.27 13.68 -3.44
CA MET A 24 -9.17 14.37 -4.73
C MET A 24 -10.02 15.64 -4.78
N ILE A 25 -11.23 15.60 -4.23
CA ILE A 25 -12.12 16.77 -4.13
C ILE A 25 -11.47 17.84 -3.26
N GLU A 26 -10.99 17.47 -2.07
CA GLU A 26 -10.31 18.37 -1.13
C GLU A 26 -9.10 19.04 -1.80
N ARG A 27 -8.29 18.25 -2.52
CA ARG A 27 -7.12 18.75 -3.25
C ARG A 27 -7.52 19.71 -4.37
N THR A 28 -8.53 19.36 -5.16
CA THR A 28 -9.04 20.20 -6.23
C THR A 28 -9.56 21.53 -5.71
N GLN A 29 -10.29 21.52 -4.61
CA GLN A 29 -10.79 22.73 -3.95
C GLN A 29 -9.66 23.62 -3.43
N SER A 30 -8.62 23.02 -2.86
CA SER A 30 -7.44 23.76 -2.37
C SER A 30 -6.66 24.45 -3.50
N LEU A 31 -6.80 23.98 -4.74
CA LEU A 31 -6.13 24.50 -5.92
C LEU A 31 -6.95 25.53 -6.70
N SER A 32 -8.19 25.79 -6.32
CA SER A 32 -9.08 26.73 -7.02
C SER A 32 -8.75 28.21 -6.83
N GLY A 33 -7.66 28.54 -6.12
CA GLY A 33 -7.11 29.90 -6.01
C GLY A 33 -6.28 30.31 -7.23
N LYS A 34 -5.99 31.60 -7.37
CA LYS A 34 -5.32 32.22 -8.55
C LYS A 34 -3.95 31.63 -8.95
N ASP A 35 -3.31 30.84 -8.06
CA ASP A 35 -2.05 30.15 -8.31
C ASP A 35 -2.21 28.63 -8.49
N GLY A 36 -3.43 28.16 -8.64
CA GLY A 36 -3.85 26.78 -8.46
C GLY A 36 -3.34 25.73 -9.43
N TRP A 37 -2.68 26.11 -10.52
CA TRP A 37 -2.23 25.15 -11.54
C TRP A 37 -0.72 24.95 -11.61
N LYS A 38 0.04 25.39 -10.63
CA LYS A 38 1.41 24.94 -10.46
C LYS A 38 1.34 23.50 -9.94
N LYS A 39 1.88 22.55 -10.69
CA LYS A 39 1.88 21.11 -10.44
C LYS A 39 1.90 20.77 -8.94
N PRO A 40 0.77 20.41 -8.33
CA PRO A 40 0.65 20.36 -6.87
C PRO A 40 1.38 19.20 -6.21
N TRP A 41 1.80 18.22 -6.97
CA TRP A 41 2.49 17.02 -6.48
C TRP A 41 4.00 16.99 -6.79
N PHE A 42 4.50 17.99 -7.47
CA PHE A 42 5.93 18.11 -7.79
C PHE A 42 6.43 19.52 -7.46
N THR A 43 6.54 19.81 -6.19
CA THR A 43 7.46 20.84 -5.75
C THR A 43 8.85 20.21 -5.83
N GLU A 44 9.70 20.73 -6.69
CA GLU A 44 11.08 20.28 -6.80
C GLU A 44 11.68 20.21 -5.40
N GLY A 45 12.08 19.01 -5.00
CA GLY A 45 12.88 18.76 -3.81
C GLY A 45 12.17 18.20 -2.57
N THR A 46 10.85 17.90 -2.56
CA THR A 46 10.19 17.61 -1.28
C THR A 46 9.57 16.23 -1.09
N LEU A 47 9.15 15.51 -2.12
CA LEU A 47 8.64 14.17 -1.93
C LEU A 47 9.13 13.23 -3.02
N GLN A 48 9.92 12.26 -2.62
CA GLN A 48 10.29 11.14 -3.47
C GLN A 48 9.11 10.18 -3.61
N TRP A 49 9.16 9.33 -4.64
CA TRP A 49 8.10 8.38 -4.95
C TRP A 49 7.84 7.41 -3.78
N PRO A 50 6.57 7.11 -3.44
CA PRO A 50 6.26 6.22 -2.33
C PRO A 50 6.65 4.78 -2.64
N LYS A 51 7.29 4.15 -1.68
CA LYS A 51 7.79 2.78 -1.77
C LYS A 51 7.40 1.96 -0.55
N ASN A 52 7.33 0.65 -0.71
CA ASN A 52 7.24 -0.26 0.43
C ASN A 52 8.61 -0.40 1.13
N LEU A 53 8.66 -1.13 2.25
CA LEU A 53 9.92 -1.34 2.98
C LEU A 53 11.00 -2.11 2.20
N ASN A 54 10.60 -2.87 1.19
CA ASN A 54 11.53 -3.58 0.31
C ASN A 54 12.07 -2.70 -0.84
N GLY A 55 11.64 -1.44 -0.92
CA GLY A 55 12.02 -0.51 -1.99
C GLY A 55 11.20 -0.61 -3.27
N ARG A 56 10.15 -1.44 -3.29
CA ARG A 56 9.23 -1.52 -4.43
C ARG A 56 8.32 -0.31 -4.45
N GLU A 57 8.25 0.35 -5.58
CA GLU A 57 7.42 1.53 -5.80
C GLU A 57 5.92 1.17 -5.86
N TYR A 58 5.11 2.05 -5.30
CA TYR A 58 3.67 2.05 -5.56
C TYR A 58 3.38 2.73 -6.89
N ASN A 59 2.32 2.32 -7.57
CA ASN A 59 1.97 2.81 -8.89
C ASN A 59 0.56 3.38 -8.94
N GLY A 60 0.30 4.19 -9.96
CA GLY A 60 -1.03 4.69 -10.29
C GLY A 60 -1.69 5.45 -9.14
N MET A 61 -2.96 5.16 -8.93
CA MET A 61 -3.79 5.80 -7.91
C MET A 61 -3.21 5.65 -6.49
N ASN A 62 -2.68 4.47 -6.16
CA ASN A 62 -2.08 4.23 -4.85
C ASN A 62 -0.93 5.19 -4.57
N ALA A 63 -0.02 5.37 -5.52
CA ALA A 63 1.12 6.29 -5.37
C ALA A 63 0.64 7.72 -5.15
N MET A 64 -0.31 8.19 -5.94
CA MET A 64 -0.87 9.53 -5.81
C MET A 64 -1.54 9.74 -4.44
N MET A 65 -2.36 8.78 -4.00
CA MET A 65 -3.04 8.87 -2.71
C MET A 65 -2.06 8.84 -1.54
N LEU A 66 -1.02 8.01 -1.61
CA LEU A 66 0.03 7.95 -0.58
C LEU A 66 0.84 9.26 -0.52
N LEU A 67 1.13 9.89 -1.65
CA LEU A 67 1.79 11.21 -1.67
C LEU A 67 0.92 12.29 -1.03
N LEU A 68 -0.37 12.33 -1.36
CA LEU A 68 -1.32 13.26 -0.73
C LEU A 68 -1.46 12.99 0.78
N HIS A 69 -1.46 11.72 1.18
CA HIS A 69 -1.49 11.33 2.57
C HIS A 69 -0.22 11.79 3.32
N CYS A 70 0.96 11.61 2.74
CA CYS A 70 2.21 12.13 3.29
C CYS A 70 2.16 13.64 3.48
N GLU A 71 1.66 14.38 2.49
CA GLU A 71 1.54 15.83 2.56
C GLU A 71 0.61 16.26 3.69
N LYS A 72 -0.56 15.63 3.79
CA LYS A 72 -1.56 15.92 4.82
C LYS A 72 -1.06 15.68 6.23
N GLU A 73 -0.39 14.55 6.44
CA GLU A 73 0.11 14.12 7.75
C GLU A 73 1.52 14.67 8.08
N GLY A 74 2.19 15.28 7.10
CA GLY A 74 3.55 15.80 7.27
C GLY A 74 4.64 14.73 7.33
N TYR A 75 4.40 13.55 6.76
CA TYR A 75 5.41 12.49 6.69
C TYR A 75 6.51 12.86 5.70
N LYS A 76 7.75 12.82 6.17
CA LYS A 76 8.93 13.18 5.36
C LYS A 76 9.50 11.99 4.60
N ILE A 77 9.29 10.78 5.09
CA ILE A 77 9.79 9.54 4.50
C ILE A 77 8.61 8.78 3.91
N PRO A 78 8.45 8.74 2.57
CA PRO A 78 7.32 8.08 1.91
C PRO A 78 7.53 6.57 1.80
N ARG A 79 7.80 5.92 2.92
CA ARG A 79 7.92 4.46 3.06
C ARG A 79 6.76 3.91 3.85
N PHE A 80 6.17 2.86 3.31
CA PHE A 80 4.95 2.26 3.85
C PHE A 80 5.12 0.76 4.06
N CYS A 81 4.42 0.23 5.04
CA CYS A 81 4.42 -1.20 5.36
C CYS A 81 3.05 -1.68 5.83
N THR A 82 2.75 -2.92 5.52
CA THR A 82 1.61 -3.62 6.11
C THR A 82 1.95 -4.05 7.54
N PHE A 83 0.92 -4.32 8.33
CA PHE A 83 1.10 -4.86 9.69
C PHE A 83 1.87 -6.20 9.68
N ASP A 84 1.58 -7.07 8.73
CA ASP A 84 2.29 -8.33 8.56
C ASP A 84 3.78 -8.14 8.30
N ARG A 85 4.14 -7.12 7.51
CA ARG A 85 5.55 -6.80 7.26
C ARG A 85 6.26 -6.31 8.53
N ILE A 86 5.58 -5.53 9.36
CA ILE A 86 6.10 -5.12 10.66
C ILE A 86 6.35 -6.35 11.55
N GLN A 87 5.43 -7.31 11.56
CA GLN A 87 5.61 -8.55 12.32
C GLN A 87 6.79 -9.38 11.81
N GLN A 88 7.11 -9.32 10.53
CA GLN A 88 8.27 -10.02 9.97
C GLN A 88 9.61 -9.48 10.50
N PHE A 89 9.72 -8.20 10.85
CA PHE A 89 10.89 -7.67 11.54
C PHE A 89 11.15 -8.34 12.89
N ASN A 90 10.11 -8.88 13.51
CA ASN A 90 10.15 -9.52 14.80
C ASN A 90 10.37 -11.03 14.72
N LYS A 91 10.33 -11.61 13.51
CA LYS A 91 10.49 -13.04 13.24
C LYS A 91 11.87 -13.36 12.67
N THR A 92 12.91 -12.92 13.32
CA THR A 92 14.27 -13.30 12.92
C THR A 92 14.62 -14.66 13.51
N GLY A 93 14.98 -15.60 12.64
CA GLY A 93 15.23 -16.99 13.02
C GLY A 93 16.57 -17.26 13.75
N LYS A 94 17.21 -16.24 14.31
CA LYS A 94 18.44 -16.37 15.09
C LYS A 94 18.14 -16.16 16.56
N LYS A 95 18.48 -17.13 17.38
CA LYS A 95 18.25 -17.13 18.85
C LYS A 95 18.81 -15.89 19.56
N ASP A 96 19.82 -15.24 18.99
CA ASP A 96 20.45 -14.05 19.57
C ASP A 96 19.70 -12.75 19.29
N GLU A 97 18.70 -12.76 18.40
CA GLU A 97 17.90 -11.58 18.07
C GLU A 97 16.56 -11.50 18.84
N GLU A 98 16.22 -12.52 19.64
CA GLU A 98 15.03 -12.51 20.50
C GLU A 98 15.07 -11.41 21.59
N GLN A 99 16.23 -10.81 21.82
CA GLN A 99 16.41 -9.75 22.82
C GLN A 99 16.24 -8.32 22.25
N LYS A 100 16.08 -8.16 20.94
CA LYS A 100 15.86 -6.83 20.36
C LYS A 100 14.44 -6.35 20.63
N PRO A 101 14.25 -5.06 20.95
CA PRO A 101 12.93 -4.48 21.09
C PRO A 101 12.08 -4.72 19.84
N ARG A 102 10.81 -5.02 20.03
CA ARG A 102 9.89 -5.31 18.90
C ARG A 102 9.53 -4.05 18.13
N VAL A 103 9.52 -4.18 16.82
CA VAL A 103 8.95 -3.17 15.93
C VAL A 103 7.43 -3.24 16.01
N SER A 104 6.78 -2.13 16.22
CA SER A 104 5.32 -2.03 16.34
C SER A 104 4.80 -0.71 15.80
N VAL A 105 3.52 -0.69 15.46
CA VAL A 105 2.78 0.54 15.19
C VAL A 105 2.55 1.27 16.52
N LEU A 106 2.69 2.58 16.51
CA LEU A 106 2.45 3.42 17.68
C LEU A 106 0.95 3.40 18.04
N LYS A 107 0.67 3.48 19.33
CA LYS A 107 -0.70 3.47 19.84
C LYS A 107 -1.48 4.68 19.32
N GLY A 108 -2.69 4.43 18.83
CA GLY A 108 -3.59 5.47 18.32
C GLY A 108 -3.40 5.82 16.84
N GLU A 109 -2.40 5.22 16.17
CA GLU A 109 -2.18 5.41 14.74
C GLU A 109 -3.17 4.60 13.88
N HIS A 110 -3.54 5.19 12.75
CA HIS A 110 -4.48 4.58 11.79
C HIS A 110 -3.79 4.24 10.49
N SER A 111 -4.18 3.10 9.92
CA SER A 111 -3.69 2.66 8.61
C SER A 111 -4.32 3.46 7.47
N PHE A 112 -3.66 3.45 6.33
CA PHE A 112 -4.15 4.02 5.09
C PHE A 112 -4.42 2.91 4.07
N PRO A 113 -5.58 2.91 3.37
CA PRO A 113 -5.90 1.86 2.42
C PRO A 113 -5.17 2.07 1.09
N VAL A 114 -4.66 0.98 0.52
CA VAL A 114 -4.19 0.88 -0.87
C VAL A 114 -4.95 -0.24 -1.56
N MET A 115 -5.23 -0.09 -2.85
CA MET A 115 -5.99 -1.05 -3.62
C MET A 115 -5.09 -1.74 -4.64
N LEU A 116 -5.15 -3.07 -4.67
CA LEU A 116 -4.44 -3.89 -5.65
C LEU A 116 -5.43 -4.79 -6.37
N THR A 117 -5.27 -4.91 -7.67
CA THR A 117 -5.98 -5.92 -8.44
C THR A 117 -5.20 -7.23 -8.36
N THR A 118 -5.82 -8.25 -7.79
CA THR A 118 -5.32 -9.62 -7.80
C THR A 118 -6.05 -10.43 -8.87
N PHE A 119 -5.44 -11.51 -9.32
CA PHE A 119 -5.99 -12.35 -10.38
C PHE A 119 -6.10 -13.79 -9.89
N THR A 120 -7.28 -14.37 -10.01
CA THR A 120 -7.49 -15.79 -9.81
C THR A 120 -7.49 -16.45 -11.18
N VAL A 121 -6.61 -17.42 -11.39
CA VAL A 121 -6.46 -18.14 -12.64
C VAL A 121 -6.88 -19.59 -12.45
N VAL A 122 -7.85 -20.03 -13.21
CA VAL A 122 -8.48 -21.35 -13.08
C VAL A 122 -8.48 -22.06 -14.43
N ASN A 123 -8.01 -23.30 -14.45
CA ASN A 123 -8.11 -24.14 -15.63
C ASN A 123 -9.59 -24.42 -15.97
N LYS A 124 -9.98 -24.25 -17.21
CA LYS A 124 -11.38 -24.40 -17.67
C LYS A 124 -11.90 -25.82 -17.50
N GLU A 125 -11.04 -26.82 -17.69
CA GLU A 125 -11.40 -28.24 -17.65
C GLU A 125 -11.17 -28.87 -16.27
N THR A 126 -9.93 -28.74 -15.74
CA THR A 126 -9.55 -29.40 -14.48
C THR A 126 -9.99 -28.64 -13.24
N LYS A 127 -10.37 -27.36 -13.37
CA LYS A 127 -10.68 -26.45 -12.26
C LYS A 127 -9.51 -26.18 -11.29
N GLU A 128 -8.33 -26.57 -11.66
CA GLU A 128 -7.12 -26.29 -10.88
C GLU A 128 -6.75 -24.81 -10.95
N HIS A 129 -6.26 -24.28 -9.83
CA HIS A 129 -5.77 -22.91 -9.72
C HIS A 129 -4.26 -22.88 -9.94
N ILE A 130 -3.80 -21.90 -10.71
CA ILE A 130 -2.37 -21.57 -10.82
C ILE A 130 -2.12 -20.14 -10.35
N LYS A 131 -0.87 -19.87 -9.98
CA LYS A 131 -0.47 -18.52 -9.60
C LYS A 131 -0.45 -17.60 -10.81
N TRP A 132 -0.73 -16.31 -10.58
CA TRP A 132 -0.68 -15.30 -11.62
C TRP A 132 0.70 -15.18 -12.28
N GLU A 133 1.76 -15.35 -11.49
CA GLU A 133 3.14 -15.35 -11.96
C GLU A 133 3.39 -16.48 -12.96
N ASP A 134 2.91 -17.68 -12.66
CA ASP A 134 3.06 -18.86 -13.52
C ASP A 134 2.25 -18.69 -14.82
N TYR A 135 1.02 -18.16 -14.71
CA TYR A 135 0.18 -17.86 -15.87
C TYR A 135 0.85 -16.89 -16.86
N LYS A 136 1.54 -15.86 -16.35
CA LYS A 136 2.25 -14.89 -17.21
C LYS A 136 3.38 -15.52 -18.02
N LEU A 137 3.92 -16.63 -17.58
CA LEU A 137 5.00 -17.37 -18.26
C LEU A 137 4.49 -18.32 -19.35
N LEU A 138 3.18 -18.60 -19.39
CA LEU A 138 2.57 -19.47 -20.37
C LEU A 138 2.55 -18.86 -21.76
N SER A 139 2.60 -19.70 -22.79
CA SER A 139 2.34 -19.32 -24.18
C SER A 139 0.88 -18.87 -24.36
N GLN A 140 0.61 -18.14 -25.44
CA GLN A 140 -0.75 -17.68 -25.73
C GLN A 140 -1.74 -18.83 -25.85
N GLU A 141 -1.35 -19.92 -26.50
CA GLU A 141 -2.17 -21.13 -26.65
C GLU A 141 -2.47 -21.80 -25.30
N GLU A 142 -1.48 -21.86 -24.40
CA GLU A 142 -1.67 -22.40 -23.05
C GLU A 142 -2.57 -21.52 -22.20
N ARG A 143 -2.47 -20.18 -22.33
CA ARG A 143 -3.34 -19.23 -21.60
C ARG A 143 -4.81 -19.40 -21.95
N GLU A 144 -5.14 -19.80 -23.17
CA GLU A 144 -6.53 -20.03 -23.60
C GLU A 144 -7.23 -21.15 -22.80
N LYS A 145 -6.47 -22.03 -22.15
CA LYS A 145 -7.00 -23.10 -21.27
C LYS A 145 -7.46 -22.60 -19.92
N TYR A 146 -7.22 -21.33 -19.59
CA TYR A 146 -7.51 -20.75 -18.28
C TYR A 146 -8.51 -19.62 -18.37
N ASN A 147 -9.34 -19.50 -17.33
CA ASN A 147 -10.11 -18.31 -17.05
C ASN A 147 -9.36 -17.44 -16.04
N VAL A 148 -9.36 -16.14 -16.28
CA VAL A 148 -8.74 -15.16 -15.38
C VAL A 148 -9.83 -14.28 -14.81
N TYR A 149 -9.92 -14.26 -13.48
CA TYR A 149 -10.88 -13.44 -12.74
C TYR A 149 -10.14 -12.35 -11.98
N PRO A 150 -10.25 -11.08 -12.39
CA PRO A 150 -9.69 -9.97 -11.62
C PRO A 150 -10.51 -9.73 -10.36
N LYS A 151 -9.84 -9.47 -9.25
CA LYS A 151 -10.43 -9.10 -7.98
C LYS A 151 -9.71 -7.91 -7.39
N LEU A 152 -10.43 -6.84 -7.13
CA LEU A 152 -9.92 -5.71 -6.39
C LEU A 152 -9.86 -6.07 -4.90
N GLN A 153 -8.70 -5.84 -4.28
CA GLN A 153 -8.47 -6.05 -2.85
C GLN A 153 -7.89 -4.81 -2.21
N THR A 154 -8.35 -4.51 -1.00
CA THR A 154 -7.83 -3.43 -0.18
C THR A 154 -6.82 -3.96 0.83
N TYR A 155 -5.65 -3.32 0.87
CA TYR A 155 -4.61 -3.56 1.87
C TYR A 155 -4.44 -2.31 2.72
N HIS A 156 -4.11 -2.50 3.97
CA HIS A 156 -3.88 -1.41 4.90
C HIS A 156 -2.40 -1.26 5.18
N VAL A 157 -1.88 -0.05 4.99
CA VAL A 157 -0.47 0.28 5.19
C VAL A 157 -0.30 1.38 6.23
N PHE A 158 0.86 1.38 6.88
CA PHE A 158 1.31 2.41 7.79
C PHE A 158 2.56 3.07 7.22
N ASN A 159 2.69 4.38 7.40
CA ASN A 159 3.95 5.05 7.16
C ASN A 159 4.97 4.63 8.24
N VAL A 160 6.24 4.57 7.89
CA VAL A 160 7.32 4.24 8.86
C VAL A 160 7.34 5.19 10.05
N SER A 161 6.89 6.44 9.88
CA SER A 161 6.76 7.42 10.95
C SER A 161 5.66 7.08 11.97
N GLN A 162 4.73 6.19 11.62
CA GLN A 162 3.69 5.68 12.52
C GLN A 162 4.14 4.47 13.34
N THR A 163 5.42 4.14 13.31
CA THR A 163 6.01 3.01 13.99
C THR A 163 7.13 3.46 14.93
N ASN A 164 7.54 2.57 15.82
CA ASN A 164 8.71 2.79 16.68
C ASN A 164 10.04 2.42 16.00
N LEU A 165 10.05 2.30 14.67
CA LEU A 165 11.21 1.83 13.90
C LEU A 165 12.47 2.67 14.16
N LYS A 166 12.32 3.99 14.25
CA LYS A 166 13.41 4.92 14.57
C LYS A 166 14.12 4.58 15.88
N GLU A 167 13.37 4.19 16.89
CA GLU A 167 13.88 3.90 18.24
C GLU A 167 14.49 2.50 18.33
N VAL A 168 13.84 1.51 17.71
CA VAL A 168 14.23 0.09 17.87
C VAL A 168 15.10 -0.45 16.75
N ARG A 169 15.21 0.27 15.63
CA ARG A 169 16.08 -0.06 14.49
C ARG A 169 16.75 1.22 13.94
N PRO A 170 17.58 1.91 14.74
CA PRO A 170 18.15 3.19 14.36
C PRO A 170 19.01 3.12 13.11
N GLU A 171 19.76 2.06 12.89
CA GLU A 171 20.59 1.88 11.69
C GLU A 171 19.74 1.78 10.41
N PHE A 172 18.61 1.11 10.48
CA PHE A 172 17.68 1.01 9.36
C PHE A 172 17.01 2.37 9.09
N TRP A 173 16.62 3.06 10.15
CA TRP A 173 16.04 4.40 10.06
C TRP A 173 17.01 5.41 9.44
N GLU A 174 18.26 5.40 9.87
CA GLU A 174 19.30 6.27 9.34
C GLU A 174 19.48 6.07 7.82
N LYS A 175 19.48 4.83 7.35
CA LYS A 175 19.50 4.54 5.90
C LYS A 175 18.33 5.15 5.16
N LEU A 176 17.11 5.08 5.74
CA LEU A 176 15.96 5.73 5.16
C LEU A 176 16.10 7.26 5.15
N GLU A 177 16.56 7.86 6.23
CA GLU A 177 16.80 9.31 6.29
C GLU A 177 17.83 9.75 5.24
N GLN A 178 18.90 9.01 5.05
CA GLN A 178 19.92 9.29 4.04
C GLN A 178 19.37 9.20 2.61
N GLU A 179 18.49 8.24 2.34
CA GLU A 179 17.84 8.09 1.02
C GLU A 179 16.96 9.31 0.68
N TYR A 180 16.32 9.92 1.69
CA TYR A 180 15.35 10.99 1.51
C TYR A 180 15.83 12.39 1.95
N SER A 181 17.07 12.52 2.36
CA SER A 181 17.66 13.77 2.84
C SER A 181 18.29 14.66 1.76
N MET A 182 18.11 14.32 0.50
CA MET A 182 18.59 15.16 -0.60
C MET A 182 17.62 16.25 -0.97
#